data_3de47d1bd7cee9fb374ed3b2400416bb
#
_entry.id   3de47d1bd7cee9fb374ed3b2400416bb
#
_cell.length_a   1.000
_cell.length_b   1.000
_cell.length_c   1.000
_cell.angle_alpha   90.00
_cell.angle_beta   90.00
_cell.angle_gamma   90.00
#
_symmetry.space_group_name_H-M   'P 1'
#
loop_
_entity.id
_entity.type
_entity.pdbx_description
1 polymer ?
#
loop_
_entity_poly.entity_id
_entity_poly.type
_entity_poly.pdbx_seq_one_letter_code
_entity_poly.pdbx_strand_id
1 'polypeptide(L)'
;MTGLERNADVVHMATYAPLFAHVRGWQWRPDLIWYDNLRSVRSCSWYVQQLYSQYKGQNVIGLTWDGKPITGADGQQGLFASAVQDGNLIYVKVANTASSPNSIEFSFDGLKKAEVVKAVKRVVYTSPDPDADNTLDDPEAIVPRQRIFIGEGKAITATVDPMSFNIFVFER
;
A
#
# COMPACT_ATOMS: atom_id res chain seq x y z
N MET A 1 7.27 1.50 3.99
CA MET A 1 7.41 1.07 2.56
C MET A 1 7.31 2.26 1.60
N THR A 2 6.31 3.17 1.70
CA THR A 2 6.19 4.34 0.78
C THR A 2 7.47 5.19 0.73
N GLY A 3 8.13 5.42 1.88
CA GLY A 3 9.41 6.15 1.93
C GLY A 3 10.56 5.44 1.21
N LEU A 4 10.64 4.11 1.31
CA LEU A 4 11.64 3.31 0.61
C LEU A 4 11.45 3.41 -0.91
N GLU A 5 10.19 3.29 -1.38
CA GLU A 5 9.87 3.36 -2.79
C GLU A 5 10.10 4.77 -3.39
N ARG A 6 9.74 5.85 -2.64
CA ARG A 6 9.99 7.22 -3.10
C ARG A 6 11.47 7.55 -3.27
N ASN A 7 12.33 6.92 -2.49
CA ASN A 7 13.78 7.15 -2.50
C ASN A 7 14.54 6.01 -3.19
N ALA A 8 13.95 5.40 -4.22
CA ALA A 8 14.55 4.28 -4.94
C ALA A 8 15.83 4.66 -5.72
N ASP A 9 16.10 5.95 -5.88
CA ASP A 9 17.37 6.46 -6.40
C ASP A 9 18.56 6.19 -5.47
N VAL A 10 18.31 6.06 -4.15
CA VAL A 10 19.34 5.78 -3.14
C VAL A 10 19.08 4.48 -2.38
N VAL A 11 17.84 4.01 -2.32
CA VAL A 11 17.46 2.77 -1.63
C VAL A 11 17.34 1.64 -2.64
N HIS A 12 18.42 0.89 -2.83
CA HIS A 12 18.47 -0.21 -3.79
C HIS A 12 17.98 -1.54 -3.20
N MET A 13 18.05 -1.70 -1.89
CA MET A 13 17.65 -2.92 -1.21
C MET A 13 17.09 -2.62 0.18
N ALA A 14 16.03 -3.32 0.55
CA ALA A 14 15.50 -3.34 1.90
C ALA A 14 15.11 -4.77 2.27
N THR A 15 15.46 -5.20 3.48
CA THR A 15 15.13 -6.53 4.00
C THR A 15 14.28 -6.41 5.24
N TYR A 16 13.49 -7.45 5.49
CA TYR A 16 12.68 -7.55 6.70
C TYR A 16 13.33 -8.51 7.70
N ALA A 17 13.40 -8.10 8.95
CA ALA A 17 13.95 -8.92 10.02
C ALA A 17 13.12 -8.76 11.31
N PRO A 18 12.81 -9.88 12.00
CA PRO A 18 13.08 -11.27 11.63
C PRO A 18 12.17 -11.79 10.53
N LEU A 19 12.69 -12.72 9.72
CA LEU A 19 11.92 -13.33 8.64
C LEU A 19 10.98 -14.43 9.17
N PHE A 20 11.45 -15.24 10.11
CA PHE A 20 10.72 -16.37 10.67
C PHE A 20 10.75 -16.35 12.20
N ALA A 21 9.60 -16.68 12.81
CA ALA A 21 9.48 -16.88 14.24
C ALA A 21 8.63 -18.10 14.57
N HIS A 22 9.14 -18.98 15.43
CA HIS A 22 8.36 -20.08 15.97
C HIS A 22 7.40 -19.57 17.05
N VAL A 23 6.12 -19.95 17.00
CA VAL A 23 5.07 -19.43 17.92
C VAL A 23 5.34 -19.64 19.41
N ARG A 24 6.22 -20.60 19.77
CA ARG A 24 6.61 -20.89 21.15
C ARG A 24 8.02 -20.43 21.51
N GLY A 25 8.77 -19.81 20.58
CA GLY A 25 10.19 -19.51 20.79
C GLY A 25 10.63 -18.21 20.11
N TRP A 26 9.83 -17.17 20.18
CA TRP A 26 10.13 -15.85 19.64
C TRP A 26 10.68 -14.92 20.74
N GLN A 27 11.44 -13.89 20.34
CA GLN A 27 12.01 -12.90 21.26
C GLN A 27 11.29 -11.54 21.17
N TRP A 28 10.76 -11.19 20.00
CA TRP A 28 10.06 -9.91 19.76
C TRP A 28 9.04 -10.03 18.62
N ARG A 29 8.28 -8.97 18.43
CA ARG A 29 7.38 -8.74 17.30
C ARG A 29 7.70 -7.39 16.67
N PRO A 30 7.35 -7.15 15.40
CA PRO A 30 6.66 -8.05 14.47
C PRO A 30 7.64 -8.96 13.72
N ASP A 31 7.24 -10.20 13.46
CA ASP A 31 7.93 -11.16 12.61
C ASP A 31 7.15 -11.39 11.32
N LEU A 32 7.82 -11.71 10.21
CA LEU A 32 7.16 -11.74 8.91
C LEU A 32 6.31 -12.99 8.71
N ILE A 33 6.84 -14.16 9.10
CA ILE A 33 6.17 -15.46 8.98
C ILE A 33 6.27 -16.17 10.32
N TRP A 34 5.11 -16.53 10.88
CA TRP A 34 5.01 -17.33 12.08
C TRP A 34 4.80 -18.79 11.72
N TYR A 35 5.35 -19.71 12.48
CA TYR A 35 5.23 -21.13 12.24
C TYR A 35 5.22 -21.95 13.52
N ASP A 36 4.62 -23.14 13.43
CA ASP A 36 4.82 -24.27 14.35
C ASP A 36 5.50 -25.42 13.59
N ASN A 37 5.51 -26.64 14.16
CA ASN A 37 6.17 -27.78 13.53
C ASN A 37 5.50 -28.27 12.24
N LEU A 38 4.26 -27.84 11.94
CA LEU A 38 3.43 -28.37 10.86
C LEU A 38 2.84 -27.28 9.97
N ARG A 39 2.67 -26.05 10.49
CA ARG A 39 1.92 -24.96 9.83
C ARG A 39 2.75 -23.69 9.83
N SER A 40 2.40 -22.81 8.91
CA SER A 40 2.90 -21.43 8.90
C SER A 40 1.77 -20.45 8.60
N VAL A 41 1.92 -19.20 9.08
CA VAL A 41 1.00 -18.11 8.82
C VAL A 41 1.76 -16.84 8.44
N ARG A 42 1.20 -16.11 7.50
CA ARG A 42 1.71 -14.84 7.00
C ARG A 42 1.21 -13.72 7.89
N SER A 43 2.11 -12.92 8.43
CA SER A 43 1.72 -11.73 9.21
C SER A 43 1.13 -10.63 8.32
N CYS A 44 0.53 -9.63 8.94
CA CYS A 44 0.08 -8.43 8.25
C CYS A 44 1.23 -7.72 7.48
N SER A 45 2.43 -7.70 8.05
CA SER A 45 3.62 -7.15 7.39
C SER A 45 4.01 -7.92 6.13
N TRP A 46 3.80 -9.25 6.10
CA TRP A 46 4.07 -10.08 4.93
C TRP A 46 3.19 -9.66 3.73
N TYR A 47 1.90 -9.43 3.96
CA TYR A 47 0.99 -8.99 2.91
C TYR A 47 1.36 -7.61 2.36
N VAL A 48 1.81 -6.69 3.21
CA VAL A 48 2.31 -5.39 2.76
C VAL A 48 3.55 -5.57 1.86
N GLN A 49 4.52 -6.42 2.26
CA GLN A 49 5.69 -6.73 1.42
C GLN A 49 5.30 -7.35 0.09
N GLN A 50 4.37 -8.32 0.10
CA GLN A 50 3.84 -8.95 -1.10
C GLN A 50 3.22 -7.92 -2.05
N LEU A 51 2.39 -7.02 -1.54
CA LEU A 51 1.72 -6.00 -2.34
C LEU A 51 2.73 -5.04 -3.00
N TYR A 52 3.77 -4.62 -2.27
CA TYR A 52 4.84 -3.81 -2.87
C TYR A 52 5.61 -4.57 -3.96
N SER A 53 5.84 -5.86 -3.79
CA SER A 53 6.48 -6.72 -4.78
C SER A 53 5.63 -6.93 -6.04
N GLN A 54 4.33 -7.15 -5.86
CA GLN A 54 3.40 -7.40 -6.99
C GLN A 54 3.07 -6.15 -7.79
N TYR A 55 3.05 -4.99 -7.14
CA TYR A 55 2.74 -3.69 -7.75
C TYR A 55 3.97 -2.79 -7.83
N LYS A 56 5.13 -3.36 -8.12
CA LYS A 56 6.35 -2.62 -8.42
C LYS A 56 6.27 -2.01 -9.82
N GLY A 57 6.93 -0.88 -10.00
CA GLY A 57 7.08 -0.23 -11.30
C GLY A 57 8.53 -0.21 -11.75
N GLN A 58 8.75 0.24 -12.97
CA GLN A 58 10.08 0.49 -13.52
C GLN A 58 10.60 1.89 -13.14
N ASN A 59 9.68 2.83 -12.93
CA ASN A 59 10.01 4.21 -12.60
C ASN A 59 9.19 4.69 -11.41
N VAL A 60 9.84 5.38 -10.48
CA VAL A 60 9.15 6.17 -9.46
C VAL A 60 8.66 7.46 -10.11
N ILE A 61 7.38 7.79 -9.90
CA ILE A 61 6.81 9.05 -10.37
C ILE A 61 6.51 9.97 -9.20
N GLY A 62 6.64 11.28 -9.44
CA GLY A 62 6.35 12.29 -8.43
C GLY A 62 4.88 12.20 -7.99
N LEU A 63 4.68 12.14 -6.69
CA LEU A 63 3.36 12.20 -6.06
C LEU A 63 3.42 13.21 -4.91
N THR A 64 2.61 14.27 -5.01
CA THR A 64 2.64 15.36 -4.04
C THR A 64 1.23 15.75 -3.60
N TRP A 65 1.13 16.32 -2.42
CA TRP A 65 -0.01 17.07 -1.92
C TRP A 65 0.46 18.48 -1.58
N ASP A 66 -0.14 19.49 -2.22
CA ASP A 66 0.30 20.90 -2.14
C ASP A 66 1.80 21.08 -2.40
N GLY A 67 2.32 20.37 -3.43
CA GLY A 67 3.71 20.43 -3.83
C GLY A 67 4.70 19.70 -2.90
N LYS A 68 4.24 19.01 -1.87
CA LYS A 68 5.06 18.28 -0.90
C LYS A 68 4.85 16.77 -0.99
N PRO A 69 5.90 15.92 -0.80
CA PRO A 69 5.75 14.49 -0.67
C PRO A 69 4.76 14.12 0.44
N ILE A 70 3.99 13.04 0.24
CA ILE A 70 2.98 12.59 1.20
C ILE A 70 3.63 11.62 2.18
N THR A 71 3.99 12.12 3.37
CA THR A 71 4.84 11.44 4.37
C THR A 71 4.20 11.35 5.76
N GLY A 72 2.91 11.65 5.89
CA GLY A 72 2.23 11.74 7.18
C GLY A 72 2.61 12.97 8.00
N ALA A 73 3.22 13.97 7.36
CA ALA A 73 3.57 15.24 8.01
C ALA A 73 2.33 16.01 8.48
N ASP A 74 2.53 17.01 9.30
CA ASP A 74 1.46 17.89 9.80
C ASP A 74 0.62 18.44 8.63
N GLY A 75 -0.70 18.34 8.77
CA GLY A 75 -1.67 18.72 7.73
C GLY A 75 -1.97 17.63 6.72
N GLN A 76 -1.21 16.54 6.65
CA GLN A 76 -1.45 15.43 5.72
C GLN A 76 -2.37 14.33 6.28
N GLN A 77 -3.09 14.59 7.35
CA GLN A 77 -4.15 13.74 7.90
C GLN A 77 -3.76 12.25 8.10
N GLY A 78 -2.49 11.98 8.39
CA GLY A 78 -1.98 10.62 8.59
C GLY A 78 -1.82 9.81 7.28
N LEU A 79 -1.84 10.48 6.13
CA LEU A 79 -1.63 9.84 4.83
C LEU A 79 -0.15 9.70 4.50
N PHE A 80 0.22 8.52 3.99
CA PHE A 80 1.53 8.23 3.41
C PHE A 80 1.31 7.67 2.01
N ALA A 81 2.02 8.17 1.01
CA ALA A 81 1.82 7.67 -0.34
C ALA A 81 3.11 7.64 -1.16
N SER A 82 3.11 6.77 -2.17
CA SER A 82 4.11 6.70 -3.23
C SER A 82 3.44 6.26 -4.52
N ALA A 83 4.07 6.56 -5.65
CA ALA A 83 3.59 6.16 -6.95
C ALA A 83 4.72 5.66 -7.85
N VAL A 84 4.42 4.62 -8.63
CA VAL A 84 5.32 4.04 -9.61
C VAL A 84 4.60 3.79 -10.92
N GLN A 85 5.35 3.73 -12.01
CA GLN A 85 4.84 3.44 -13.34
C GLN A 85 5.50 2.19 -13.91
N ASP A 86 4.69 1.35 -14.55
CA ASP A 86 5.10 0.17 -15.32
C ASP A 86 4.38 0.17 -16.68
N GLY A 87 5.09 0.57 -17.74
CA GLY A 87 4.49 0.77 -19.05
C GLY A 87 3.40 1.84 -19.00
N ASN A 88 2.16 1.46 -19.36
CA ASN A 88 0.98 2.33 -19.30
C ASN A 88 0.25 2.28 -17.95
N LEU A 89 0.67 1.42 -17.03
CA LEU A 89 0.06 1.31 -15.71
C LEU A 89 0.73 2.22 -14.69
N ILE A 90 -0.08 2.86 -13.86
CA ILE A 90 0.34 3.67 -12.72
C ILE A 90 -0.20 3.01 -11.46
N TYR A 91 0.70 2.71 -10.51
CA TYR A 91 0.35 2.17 -9.21
C TYR A 91 0.53 3.25 -8.15
N VAL A 92 -0.57 3.72 -7.57
CA VAL A 92 -0.54 4.66 -6.45
C VAL A 92 -0.84 3.91 -5.17
N LYS A 93 0.11 3.93 -4.25
CA LYS A 93 0.04 3.27 -2.94
C LYS A 93 -0.25 4.32 -1.87
N VAL A 94 -1.35 4.13 -1.14
CA VAL A 94 -1.79 5.06 -0.10
C VAL A 94 -2.04 4.30 1.20
N ALA A 95 -1.33 4.67 2.25
CA ALA A 95 -1.63 4.25 3.61
C ALA A 95 -2.35 5.39 4.36
N ASN A 96 -3.50 5.08 4.93
CA ASN A 96 -4.20 5.94 5.86
C ASN A 96 -4.01 5.39 7.28
N THR A 97 -3.26 6.11 8.11
CA THR A 97 -3.00 5.74 9.52
C THR A 97 -3.95 6.45 10.49
N ALA A 98 -4.86 7.29 9.97
CA ALA A 98 -5.86 7.95 10.79
C ALA A 98 -7.00 7.01 11.15
N SER A 99 -7.68 7.30 12.26
CA SER A 99 -8.90 6.62 12.71
C SER A 99 -10.16 7.04 11.94
N SER A 100 -10.04 7.96 10.99
CA SER A 100 -11.13 8.44 10.14
C SER A 100 -10.86 8.16 8.66
N PRO A 101 -11.91 8.03 7.83
CA PRO A 101 -11.73 7.93 6.40
C PRO A 101 -11.25 9.27 5.82
N ASN A 102 -10.46 9.19 4.75
CA ASN A 102 -9.99 10.36 4.02
C ASN A 102 -10.54 10.33 2.58
N SER A 103 -11.12 11.43 2.14
CA SER A 103 -11.45 11.64 0.72
C SER A 103 -10.25 12.25 0.02
N ILE A 104 -9.80 11.60 -1.06
CA ILE A 104 -8.65 12.03 -1.84
C ILE A 104 -9.03 12.18 -3.31
N GLU A 105 -8.39 13.10 -3.99
CA GLU A 105 -8.49 13.27 -5.43
C GLU A 105 -7.11 13.04 -6.06
N PHE A 106 -7.06 12.16 -7.04
CA PHE A 106 -5.87 11.97 -7.88
C PHE A 106 -5.96 12.87 -9.09
N SER A 107 -5.02 13.80 -9.20
CA SER A 107 -4.84 14.64 -10.38
C SER A 107 -3.61 14.18 -11.16
N PHE A 108 -3.72 14.11 -12.48
CA PHE A 108 -2.66 13.61 -13.36
C PHE A 108 -2.11 14.73 -14.23
N ASP A 109 -0.88 15.14 -13.91
CA ASP A 109 -0.17 16.18 -14.65
C ASP A 109 0.57 15.61 -15.89
N GLY A 110 0.90 16.47 -16.83
CA GLY A 110 1.67 16.08 -18.03
C GLY A 110 0.88 15.32 -19.09
N LEU A 111 -0.44 15.16 -18.92
CA LEU A 111 -1.30 14.55 -19.94
C LEU A 111 -1.52 15.51 -21.12
N LYS A 112 -1.48 14.98 -22.35
CA LYS A 112 -1.89 15.74 -23.54
C LYS A 112 -3.37 16.11 -23.44
N LYS A 113 -3.82 17.05 -24.31
CA LYS A 113 -5.20 17.60 -24.24
C LYS A 113 -6.28 16.53 -24.34
N ALA A 114 -6.09 15.50 -25.15
CA ALA A 114 -7.03 14.39 -25.37
C ALA A 114 -6.78 13.14 -24.53
N GLU A 115 -5.69 13.11 -23.75
CA GLU A 115 -5.37 11.95 -22.90
C GLU A 115 -6.20 11.98 -21.61
N VAL A 116 -6.66 10.81 -21.20
CA VAL A 116 -7.35 10.56 -19.94
C VAL A 116 -6.72 9.34 -19.26
N VAL A 117 -6.86 9.27 -17.96
CA VAL A 117 -6.45 8.12 -17.16
C VAL A 117 -7.70 7.37 -16.75
N LYS A 118 -7.63 6.05 -16.78
CA LYS A 118 -8.72 5.16 -16.36
C LYS A 118 -8.36 4.47 -15.05
N ALA A 119 -9.28 4.48 -14.11
CA ALA A 119 -9.19 3.64 -12.93
C ALA A 119 -9.51 2.20 -13.33
N VAL A 120 -8.60 1.27 -13.04
CA VAL A 120 -8.70 -0.14 -13.42
C VAL A 120 -9.18 -0.99 -12.27
N LYS A 121 -8.55 -0.83 -11.10
CA LYS A 121 -8.88 -1.57 -9.88
C LYS A 121 -8.28 -0.90 -8.65
N ARG A 122 -8.78 -1.29 -7.49
CA ARG A 122 -8.22 -0.96 -6.19
C ARG A 122 -7.99 -2.24 -5.38
N VAL A 123 -6.86 -2.36 -4.72
CA VAL A 123 -6.61 -3.38 -3.72
C VAL A 123 -6.61 -2.70 -2.36
N VAL A 124 -7.36 -3.24 -1.42
CA VAL A 124 -7.49 -2.71 -0.06
C VAL A 124 -7.01 -3.76 0.92
N TYR A 125 -6.18 -3.35 1.84
CA TYR A 125 -5.72 -4.12 2.98
C TYR A 125 -6.07 -3.34 4.25
N THR A 126 -6.99 -3.85 5.04
CA THR A 126 -7.51 -3.19 6.25
C THR A 126 -8.15 -4.20 7.18
N SER A 127 -8.22 -3.86 8.45
CA SER A 127 -9.03 -4.54 9.46
C SER A 127 -9.86 -3.51 10.23
N PRO A 128 -11.09 -3.84 10.63
CA PRO A 128 -11.87 -2.99 11.55
C PRO A 128 -11.26 -2.95 12.96
N ASP A 129 -10.49 -3.96 13.33
CA ASP A 129 -9.76 -4.07 14.59
C ASP A 129 -8.26 -3.83 14.30
N PRO A 130 -7.65 -2.75 14.83
CA PRO A 130 -6.24 -2.45 14.63
C PRO A 130 -5.30 -3.45 15.30
N ASP A 131 -5.76 -4.19 16.30
CA ASP A 131 -4.99 -5.19 17.04
C ASP A 131 -5.15 -6.61 16.46
N ALA A 132 -6.00 -6.77 15.44
CA ALA A 132 -6.20 -8.07 14.80
C ALA A 132 -4.94 -8.51 14.02
N ASP A 133 -4.64 -9.80 14.07
CA ASP A 133 -3.54 -10.43 13.35
C ASP A 133 -3.98 -11.77 12.78
N ASN A 134 -3.26 -12.24 11.77
CA ASN A 134 -3.41 -13.60 11.26
C ASN A 134 -2.77 -14.60 12.22
N THR A 135 -3.44 -15.70 12.48
CA THR A 135 -2.98 -16.74 13.39
C THR A 135 -2.88 -18.10 12.69
N LEU A 136 -2.22 -19.08 13.31
CA LEU A 136 -2.17 -20.45 12.75
C LEU A 136 -3.55 -21.09 12.65
N ASP A 137 -4.50 -20.66 13.46
CA ASP A 137 -5.88 -21.19 13.47
C ASP A 137 -6.82 -20.40 12.55
N ASP A 138 -6.48 -19.13 12.26
CA ASP A 138 -7.14 -18.31 11.25
C ASP A 138 -6.09 -17.55 10.42
N PRO A 139 -5.48 -18.23 9.44
CA PRO A 139 -4.32 -17.69 8.71
C PRO A 139 -4.68 -16.63 7.66
N GLU A 140 -5.96 -16.42 7.38
CA GLU A 140 -6.48 -15.49 6.38
C GLU A 140 -7.55 -14.55 6.95
N ALA A 141 -7.55 -14.33 8.27
CA ALA A 141 -8.44 -13.38 8.94
C ALA A 141 -8.36 -11.98 8.28
N ILE A 142 -7.13 -11.55 7.97
CA ILE A 142 -6.86 -10.27 7.33
C ILE A 142 -6.04 -10.53 6.07
N VAL A 143 -6.66 -10.34 4.91
CA VAL A 143 -6.02 -10.50 3.58
C VAL A 143 -6.34 -9.32 2.67
N PRO A 144 -5.46 -8.98 1.73
CA PRO A 144 -5.78 -7.97 0.72
C PRO A 144 -6.99 -8.38 -0.12
N ARG A 145 -7.88 -7.44 -0.36
CA ARG A 145 -9.08 -7.67 -1.18
C ARG A 145 -9.13 -6.70 -2.34
N GLN A 146 -9.39 -7.22 -3.52
CA GLN A 146 -9.66 -6.38 -4.69
C GLN A 146 -11.07 -5.80 -4.57
N ARG A 147 -11.19 -4.49 -4.83
CA ARG A 147 -12.47 -3.77 -4.92
C ARG A 147 -12.62 -3.17 -6.30
N ILE A 148 -13.85 -3.05 -6.75
CA ILE A 148 -14.19 -2.30 -7.98
C ILE A 148 -13.82 -0.84 -7.73
N PHE A 149 -13.09 -0.27 -8.68
CA PHE A 149 -12.72 1.14 -8.69
C PHE A 149 -12.80 1.63 -10.13
N ILE A 150 -13.79 2.44 -10.41
CA ILE A 150 -14.11 2.93 -11.76
C ILE A 150 -14.03 4.45 -11.76
N GLY A 151 -13.38 4.98 -12.75
CA GLY A 151 -13.26 6.41 -13.01
C GLY A 151 -12.45 6.63 -14.27
N GLU A 152 -12.69 7.73 -14.95
CA GLU A 152 -11.93 8.14 -16.12
C GLU A 152 -11.83 9.65 -16.13
N GLY A 153 -10.66 10.18 -16.46
CA GLY A 153 -10.47 11.62 -16.55
C GLY A 153 -9.06 12.06 -16.16
N LYS A 154 -8.92 13.35 -15.93
CA LYS A 154 -7.68 13.99 -15.43
C LYS A 154 -7.68 14.10 -13.90
N ALA A 155 -8.84 13.93 -13.28
CA ALA A 155 -9.02 13.89 -11.85
C ALA A 155 -9.99 12.75 -11.49
N ILE A 156 -9.61 11.91 -10.51
CA ILE A 156 -10.40 10.76 -10.06
C ILE A 156 -10.40 10.76 -8.53
N THR A 157 -11.60 10.73 -7.94
CA THR A 157 -11.77 10.76 -6.48
C THR A 157 -11.90 9.37 -5.89
N ALA A 158 -11.43 9.21 -4.65
CA ALA A 158 -11.59 8.00 -3.86
C ALA A 158 -11.69 8.32 -2.37
N THR A 159 -12.36 7.45 -1.62
CA THR A 159 -12.30 7.48 -0.15
C THR A 159 -11.43 6.33 0.33
N VAL A 160 -10.42 6.62 1.14
CA VAL A 160 -9.58 5.61 1.79
C VAL A 160 -10.08 5.36 3.22
N ASP A 161 -10.33 4.10 3.52
CA ASP A 161 -10.85 3.68 4.83
C ASP A 161 -9.85 4.04 5.95
N PRO A 162 -10.29 4.16 7.21
CA PRO A 162 -9.39 4.28 8.36
C PRO A 162 -8.42 3.10 8.43
N MET A 163 -7.23 3.31 8.98
CA MET A 163 -6.24 2.25 9.28
C MET A 163 -6.10 1.26 8.10
N SER A 164 -5.88 1.78 6.88
CA SER A 164 -5.88 0.98 5.67
C SER A 164 -4.66 1.22 4.79
N PHE A 165 -4.27 0.18 4.05
CA PHE A 165 -3.33 0.28 2.97
C PHE A 165 -4.04 0.00 1.64
N ASN A 166 -3.83 0.85 0.66
CA ASN A 166 -4.54 0.83 -0.60
C ASN A 166 -3.56 0.90 -1.77
N ILE A 167 -3.85 0.13 -2.81
CA ILE A 167 -3.19 0.26 -4.10
C ILE A 167 -4.24 0.59 -5.14
N PHE A 168 -4.12 1.75 -5.74
CA PHE A 168 -4.94 2.18 -6.87
C PHE A 168 -4.16 1.92 -8.15
N VAL A 169 -4.80 1.26 -9.09
CA VAL A 169 -4.23 0.95 -10.40
C VAL A 169 -4.95 1.79 -11.45
N PHE A 170 -4.17 2.56 -12.16
CA PHE A 170 -4.63 3.38 -13.25
C PHE A 170 -3.94 2.96 -14.56
N GLU A 171 -4.64 3.17 -15.67
CA GLU A 171 -4.13 2.98 -17.01
C GLU A 171 -4.17 4.32 -17.76
N ARG A 172 -3.06 4.64 -18.42
CA ARG A 172 -2.89 5.81 -19.27
C ARG A 172 -3.02 5.48 -20.74
#